data_33486d5048409e60944d440135aee034
#
_entry.id   33486d5048409e60944d440135aee034
#
_cell.length_a   1.000
_cell.length_b   1.000
_cell.length_c   1.000
_cell.angle_alpha   90.00
_cell.angle_beta   90.00
_cell.angle_gamma   90.00
#
_symmetry.space_group_name_H-M   'P 1'
#
loop_
_entity.id
_entity.type
_entity.pdbx_description
1 polymer ?
#
loop_
_entity_poly.entity_id
_entity_poly.type
_entity_poly.pdbx_seq_one_letter_code
_entity_poly.pdbx_strand_id
1 'polypeptide(L)'
;MEADTAEDIESLIEGMDYIPGHFHLDLNLNCDPVGPANLRIRDTYLKQESLRGELEAEAGSICKEDPGNLNAWTNLGYVYDKLEREVEAGECVEKVSHLMGLKSGETSQEEARLLAARCLVEQAYVYPYDVELDSEEELRERLTSSLRLYNRALDYGGQLIPTEEKLSWYFKMAIIYIRLDDIVKTKEDSEYSRLSHYNKGLKLLKETLESEKTHNKALAWCYVGIMLERKEEFGTVPMSIHDCGYSASEPLSCYGTAINLASDDAFTLNLLAKVFLLLGKHEMATGICNMALNVLPDPELNWQAYCTRAKINIMLYIRDLEKAKHGQDGIPDRHRLTEARKDLDKILIVRPCLRTHLEMAQVYYYMGVDALQESLLVDEGAVNSALVSLSHALQFRLGDSLPDLHVLRGRCLLLKGEEQNAADCFKQAVDLERPGSTDTTALRCLLQALLAVFMQGGPDPSLAITQLELGHRVIQGYDKDRQTGPSEETTGNGGA
;
A
#
# COMPACT_ATOMS: atom_id res chain seq x y z
N MET A 1 -8.08 9.18 0.30
CA MET A 1 -6.62 9.37 0.30
C MET A 1 -5.87 8.33 1.13
N GLU A 2 -6.51 7.71 2.14
CA GLU A 2 -5.88 6.68 3.00
C GLU A 2 -5.94 5.25 2.42
N ALA A 3 -6.92 4.92 1.59
CA ALA A 3 -6.98 3.63 0.90
C ALA A 3 -5.87 3.46 -0.16
N ASP A 4 -5.43 4.55 -0.79
CA ASP A 4 -4.33 4.55 -1.77
C ASP A 4 -2.97 4.20 -1.15
N THR A 5 -2.75 4.48 0.14
CA THR A 5 -1.46 4.21 0.80
C THR A 5 -1.20 2.74 1.07
N ALA A 6 -2.23 1.92 1.29
CA ALA A 6 -2.05 0.49 1.51
C ALA A 6 -1.70 -0.26 0.21
N GLU A 7 -2.38 0.05 -0.90
CA GLU A 7 -2.07 -0.50 -2.24
C GLU A 7 -0.71 -0.01 -2.76
N ASP A 8 -0.34 1.25 -2.48
CA ASP A 8 0.96 1.80 -2.86
C ASP A 8 2.11 1.16 -2.06
N ILE A 9 1.84 0.71 -0.85
CA ILE A 9 2.78 -0.03 -0.01
C ILE A 9 2.95 -1.46 -0.50
N GLU A 10 1.90 -2.16 -0.89
CA GLU A 10 2.01 -3.48 -1.55
C GLU A 10 2.83 -3.39 -2.84
N SER A 11 2.63 -2.36 -3.63
CA SER A 11 3.41 -2.09 -4.84
C SER A 11 4.89 -1.74 -4.55
N LEU A 12 5.18 -1.13 -3.40
CA LEU A 12 6.56 -0.93 -2.91
C LEU A 12 7.21 -2.24 -2.48
N ILE A 13 6.44 -3.15 -1.89
CA ILE A 13 6.87 -4.48 -1.47
C ILE A 13 7.20 -5.34 -2.70
N GLU A 14 6.37 -5.33 -3.74
CA GLU A 14 6.63 -6.03 -4.99
C GLU A 14 7.90 -5.58 -5.73
N GLY A 15 8.34 -4.35 -5.50
CA GLY A 15 9.53 -3.78 -6.13
C GLY A 15 10.84 -3.95 -5.35
N MET A 16 10.81 -4.55 -4.17
CA MET A 16 12.02 -4.88 -3.41
C MET A 16 12.37 -6.36 -3.68
N ASP A 17 13.65 -6.76 -3.58
CA ASP A 17 14.12 -8.17 -3.66
C ASP A 17 13.47 -9.04 -2.58
N TYR A 18 12.16 -8.98 -2.50
CA TYR A 18 11.32 -9.66 -1.56
C TYR A 18 10.59 -10.78 -2.31
N ILE A 19 10.70 -11.98 -1.80
CA ILE A 19 9.94 -13.13 -2.29
C ILE A 19 8.52 -12.97 -1.73
N PRO A 20 7.50 -12.65 -2.57
CA PRO A 20 6.12 -12.59 -2.10
C PRO A 20 5.70 -13.96 -1.59
N GLY A 21 4.90 -14.01 -0.54
CA GLY A 21 4.36 -15.27 -0.01
C GLY A 21 4.88 -15.70 1.33
N HIS A 22 5.63 -14.86 2.03
CA HIS A 22 5.97 -15.14 3.42
C HIS A 22 4.73 -14.97 4.31
N PHE A 23 4.25 -16.10 4.82
CA PHE A 23 3.25 -16.11 5.88
C PHE A 23 3.95 -15.79 7.21
N HIS A 24 3.42 -14.80 7.94
CA HIS A 24 4.04 -14.37 9.18
C HIS A 24 3.52 -15.20 10.34
N LEU A 25 4.34 -16.12 10.77
CA LEU A 25 4.20 -16.77 12.06
C LEU A 25 5.16 -16.11 13.01
N ASP A 26 4.68 -15.67 14.18
CA ASP A 26 5.55 -15.32 15.28
C ASP A 26 6.36 -16.55 15.65
N LEU A 27 7.58 -16.62 15.18
CA LEU A 27 8.51 -17.63 15.66
C LEU A 27 8.95 -17.24 17.06
N ASN A 28 8.49 -17.99 18.03
CA ASN A 28 9.17 -18.01 19.31
C ASN A 28 10.57 -18.58 19.09
N LEU A 29 11.61 -17.85 19.53
CA LEU A 29 13.01 -18.32 19.45
C LEU A 29 13.26 -19.66 20.17
N ASN A 30 12.29 -20.16 20.91
CA ASN A 30 12.27 -21.48 21.53
C ASN A 30 11.57 -22.56 20.66
N CYS A 31 11.36 -22.27 19.38
CA CYS A 31 10.71 -23.16 18.40
C CYS A 31 9.24 -23.47 18.62
N ASP A 32 8.53 -22.67 19.41
CA ASP A 32 7.07 -22.70 19.39
C ASP A 32 6.54 -21.78 18.28
N PRO A 33 6.06 -22.32 17.16
CA PRO A 33 5.49 -21.51 16.10
C PRO A 33 4.09 -21.08 16.51
N VAL A 34 3.92 -20.06 17.31
CA VAL A 34 2.59 -19.54 17.63
C VAL A 34 2.60 -18.06 17.95
N GLY A 35 2.06 -17.27 17.03
CA GLY A 35 1.53 -15.96 17.35
C GLY A 35 0.05 -15.91 16.99
N PRO A 36 -0.85 -15.66 17.92
CA PRO A 36 -2.28 -15.60 17.65
C PRO A 36 -2.66 -14.39 16.78
N ALA A 37 -1.82 -13.37 16.66
CA ALA A 37 -2.14 -12.14 15.97
C ALA A 37 -2.19 -12.26 14.43
N ASN A 38 -1.43 -13.18 13.83
CA ASN A 38 -1.30 -13.34 12.39
C ASN A 38 -2.20 -14.42 11.79
N LEU A 39 -3.01 -15.07 12.61
CA LEU A 39 -3.88 -16.15 12.20
C LEU A 39 -5.11 -15.70 11.40
N ARG A 40 -5.54 -14.45 11.55
CA ARG A 40 -6.81 -13.97 10.96
C ARG A 40 -6.85 -14.03 9.44
N ILE A 41 -5.82 -13.54 8.77
CA ILE A 41 -5.76 -13.58 7.29
C ILE A 41 -5.61 -15.01 6.81
N ARG A 42 -4.73 -15.77 7.42
CA ARG A 42 -4.49 -17.18 7.10
C ARG A 42 -5.72 -18.02 7.27
N ASP A 43 -6.44 -17.84 8.38
CA ASP A 43 -7.69 -18.56 8.61
C ASP A 43 -8.73 -18.21 7.55
N THR A 44 -8.76 -16.96 7.05
CA THR A 44 -9.64 -16.56 5.96
C THR A 44 -9.22 -17.22 4.65
N TYR A 45 -7.93 -17.23 4.33
CA TYR A 45 -7.40 -17.90 3.13
C TYR A 45 -7.54 -19.43 3.23
N LEU A 46 -7.29 -20.04 4.37
CA LEU A 46 -7.39 -21.48 4.56
C LEU A 46 -8.84 -21.98 4.62
N LYS A 47 -9.79 -21.13 4.95
CA LYS A 47 -11.22 -21.44 4.84
C LYS A 47 -11.70 -21.57 3.39
N GLN A 48 -11.00 -20.96 2.44
CA GLN A 48 -11.32 -21.09 1.02
C GLN A 48 -10.56 -22.29 0.44
N GLU A 49 -11.26 -23.37 0.14
CA GLU A 49 -10.69 -24.61 -0.38
C GLU A 49 -9.80 -24.42 -1.61
N SER A 50 -10.17 -23.49 -2.51
CA SER A 50 -9.40 -23.15 -3.71
C SER A 50 -8.02 -22.53 -3.43
N LEU A 51 -7.79 -22.00 -2.22
CA LEU A 51 -6.56 -21.31 -1.84
C LEU A 51 -5.55 -22.19 -1.13
N ARG A 52 -5.99 -23.29 -0.55
CA ARG A 52 -5.13 -24.19 0.24
C ARG A 52 -4.00 -24.78 -0.59
N GLY A 53 -4.32 -25.25 -1.80
CA GLY A 53 -3.32 -25.80 -2.72
C GLY A 53 -2.30 -24.78 -3.21
N GLU A 54 -2.71 -23.53 -3.42
CA GLU A 54 -1.81 -22.45 -3.82
C GLU A 54 -0.85 -22.09 -2.69
N LEU A 55 -1.34 -21.98 -1.45
CA LEU A 55 -0.52 -21.70 -0.26
C LEU A 55 0.52 -22.81 -0.01
N GLU A 56 0.12 -24.07 -0.17
CA GLU A 56 1.03 -25.21 -0.07
C GLU A 56 2.11 -25.17 -1.15
N ALA A 57 1.72 -24.89 -2.41
CA ALA A 57 2.64 -24.83 -3.54
C ALA A 57 3.65 -23.69 -3.38
N GLU A 58 3.18 -22.52 -2.93
CA GLU A 58 4.01 -21.32 -2.73
C GLU A 58 5.02 -21.53 -1.60
N ALA A 59 4.56 -21.92 -0.40
CA ALA A 59 5.45 -22.21 0.73
C ALA A 59 6.44 -23.33 0.39
N GLY A 60 5.98 -24.39 -0.28
CA GLY A 60 6.83 -25.49 -0.72
C GLY A 60 7.85 -25.11 -1.79
N SER A 61 7.55 -24.14 -2.65
CA SER A 61 8.51 -23.59 -3.63
C SER A 61 9.64 -22.86 -2.93
N ILE A 62 9.31 -21.99 -1.97
CA ILE A 62 10.30 -21.22 -1.19
C ILE A 62 11.21 -22.18 -0.40
N CYS A 63 10.66 -23.22 0.22
CA CYS A 63 11.47 -24.23 0.93
C CYS A 63 12.45 -24.97 0.02
N LYS A 64 12.13 -25.14 -1.26
CA LYS A 64 13.03 -25.77 -2.26
C LYS A 64 14.11 -24.82 -2.74
N GLU A 65 13.78 -23.54 -2.95
CA GLU A 65 14.69 -22.50 -3.41
C GLU A 65 15.67 -22.07 -2.31
N ASP A 66 15.17 -21.92 -1.08
CA ASP A 66 15.95 -21.61 0.13
C ASP A 66 15.66 -22.62 1.26
N PRO A 67 16.38 -23.75 1.28
CA PRO A 67 16.21 -24.77 2.33
C PRO A 67 16.59 -24.29 3.74
N GLY A 68 17.26 -23.14 3.88
CA GLY A 68 17.62 -22.49 5.13
C GLY A 68 16.55 -21.53 5.67
N ASN A 69 15.50 -21.26 4.92
CA ASN A 69 14.49 -20.28 5.29
C ASN A 69 13.56 -20.80 6.37
N LEU A 70 13.75 -20.32 7.61
CA LEU A 70 12.96 -20.73 8.77
C LEU A 70 11.48 -20.34 8.64
N ASN A 71 11.19 -19.15 8.09
CA ASN A 71 9.80 -18.71 7.92
C ASN A 71 9.06 -19.59 6.92
N ALA A 72 9.72 -19.96 5.81
CA ALA A 72 9.13 -20.83 4.80
C ALA A 72 8.75 -22.20 5.38
N TRP A 73 9.66 -22.84 6.11
CA TRP A 73 9.39 -24.13 6.76
C TRP A 73 8.30 -24.04 7.82
N THR A 74 8.31 -22.97 8.62
CA THR A 74 7.28 -22.75 9.64
C THR A 74 5.91 -22.52 9.00
N ASN A 75 5.87 -21.73 7.92
CA ASN A 75 4.65 -21.47 7.16
C ASN A 75 4.09 -22.73 6.51
N LEU A 76 4.97 -23.55 5.91
CA LEU A 76 4.57 -24.82 5.31
C LEU A 76 4.02 -25.78 6.35
N GLY A 77 4.68 -25.90 7.51
CA GLY A 77 4.21 -26.70 8.64
C GLY A 77 2.83 -26.24 9.13
N TYR A 78 2.61 -24.94 9.24
CA TYR A 78 1.30 -24.40 9.60
C TYR A 78 0.21 -24.71 8.55
N VAL A 79 0.52 -24.62 7.25
CA VAL A 79 -0.43 -25.00 6.19
C VAL A 79 -0.78 -26.49 6.31
N TYR A 80 0.20 -27.37 6.54
CA TYR A 80 -0.05 -28.79 6.72
C TYR A 80 -0.89 -29.11 7.98
N ASP A 81 -0.64 -28.42 9.09
CA ASP A 81 -1.46 -28.53 10.29
C ASP A 81 -2.94 -28.19 10.01
N LYS A 82 -3.19 -27.08 9.30
CA LYS A 82 -4.55 -26.67 8.92
C LYS A 82 -5.21 -27.58 7.87
N LEU A 83 -4.42 -28.35 7.15
CA LEU A 83 -4.89 -29.39 6.23
C LEU A 83 -5.05 -30.76 6.91
N GLU A 84 -4.87 -30.85 8.23
CA GLU A 84 -4.91 -32.09 9.02
C GLU A 84 -3.87 -33.13 8.56
N ARG A 85 -2.74 -32.66 8.01
CA ARG A 85 -1.61 -33.46 7.53
C ARG A 85 -0.50 -33.48 8.61
N GLU A 86 -0.76 -34.16 9.69
CA GLU A 86 0.10 -34.18 10.91
C GLU A 86 1.53 -34.67 10.65
N VAL A 87 1.72 -35.62 9.74
CA VAL A 87 3.05 -36.19 9.43
C VAL A 87 3.93 -35.15 8.77
N GLU A 88 3.42 -34.51 7.72
CA GLU A 88 4.16 -33.48 6.96
C GLU A 88 4.38 -32.22 7.81
N ALA A 89 3.42 -31.86 8.66
CA ALA A 89 3.60 -30.78 9.64
C ALA A 89 4.73 -31.09 10.61
N GLY A 90 4.80 -32.33 11.11
CA GLY A 90 5.86 -32.80 11.97
C GLY A 90 7.25 -32.77 11.32
N GLU A 91 7.35 -33.12 10.02
CA GLU A 91 8.60 -33.03 9.24
C GLU A 91 9.09 -31.57 9.14
N CYS A 92 8.18 -30.63 8.93
CA CYS A 92 8.51 -29.19 8.91
C CYS A 92 9.04 -28.71 10.27
N VAL A 93 8.40 -29.10 11.38
CA VAL A 93 8.84 -28.77 12.73
C VAL A 93 10.22 -29.36 13.02
N GLU A 94 10.49 -30.60 12.60
CA GLU A 94 11.81 -31.21 12.72
C GLU A 94 12.87 -30.46 11.92
N LYS A 95 12.54 -30.01 10.72
CA LYS A 95 13.44 -29.20 9.89
C LYS A 95 13.77 -27.86 10.54
N VAL A 96 12.77 -27.14 11.06
CA VAL A 96 12.99 -25.90 11.82
C VAL A 96 13.87 -26.14 13.03
N SER A 97 13.60 -27.21 13.81
CA SER A 97 14.41 -27.57 14.97
C SER A 97 15.87 -27.90 14.63
N HIS A 98 16.09 -28.52 13.49
CA HIS A 98 17.43 -28.80 12.98
C HIS A 98 18.16 -27.51 12.58
N LEU A 99 17.50 -26.62 11.81
CA LEU A 99 18.07 -25.32 11.39
C LEU A 99 18.40 -24.42 12.58
N MET A 100 17.63 -24.51 13.66
CA MET A 100 17.88 -23.78 14.92
C MET A 100 18.96 -24.42 15.79
N GLY A 101 19.56 -25.54 15.37
CA GLY A 101 20.60 -26.23 16.12
C GLY A 101 20.11 -26.90 17.41
N LEU A 102 18.81 -27.14 17.55
CA LEU A 102 18.22 -27.74 18.78
C LEU A 102 18.38 -29.25 18.83
N LYS A 103 18.52 -29.92 17.68
CA LYS A 103 18.80 -31.34 17.55
C LYS A 103 20.19 -31.53 16.95
N SER A 104 21.21 -31.68 17.80
CA SER A 104 22.59 -32.15 17.54
C SER A 104 23.31 -31.69 16.25
N GLY A 105 24.23 -30.72 16.37
CA GLY A 105 25.61 -30.94 15.96
C GLY A 105 26.04 -30.54 14.55
N GLU A 106 25.16 -30.26 13.60
CA GLU A 106 25.58 -29.92 12.23
C GLU A 106 25.57 -28.41 11.93
N THR A 107 24.67 -27.66 12.54
CA THR A 107 24.62 -26.20 12.40
C THR A 107 25.35 -25.54 13.56
N SER A 108 26.29 -24.63 13.26
CA SER A 108 26.98 -23.89 14.34
C SER A 108 25.95 -23.02 15.09
N GLN A 109 26.15 -22.84 16.39
CA GLN A 109 25.27 -21.96 17.19
C GLN A 109 25.23 -20.52 16.64
N GLU A 110 26.29 -20.07 16.01
CA GLU A 110 26.38 -18.76 15.38
C GLU A 110 25.50 -18.67 14.12
N GLU A 111 25.55 -19.69 13.26
CA GLU A 111 24.68 -19.77 12.06
C GLU A 111 23.21 -19.81 12.44
N ALA A 112 22.84 -20.64 13.43
CA ALA A 112 21.47 -20.70 13.92
C ALA A 112 20.98 -19.35 14.45
N ARG A 113 21.82 -18.60 15.17
CA ARG A 113 21.50 -17.25 15.64
C ARG A 113 21.29 -16.26 14.50
N LEU A 114 22.12 -16.31 13.47
CA LEU A 114 21.99 -15.44 12.30
C LEU A 114 20.70 -15.76 11.51
N LEU A 115 20.41 -17.05 11.32
CA LEU A 115 19.16 -17.48 10.67
C LEU A 115 17.93 -17.03 11.45
N ALA A 116 17.94 -17.16 12.78
CA ALA A 116 16.85 -16.69 13.63
C ALA A 116 16.70 -15.15 13.57
N ALA A 117 17.80 -14.41 13.54
CA ALA A 117 17.77 -12.96 13.39
C ALA A 117 17.15 -12.54 12.04
N ARG A 118 17.51 -13.18 10.94
CA ARG A 118 16.94 -12.95 9.61
C ARG A 118 15.45 -13.29 9.56
N CYS A 119 15.06 -14.41 10.18
CA CYS A 119 13.66 -14.80 10.29
C CYS A 119 12.82 -13.74 11.02
N LEU A 120 13.32 -13.19 12.12
CA LEU A 120 12.65 -12.10 12.84
C LEU A 120 12.54 -10.82 12.00
N VAL A 121 13.56 -10.52 11.19
CA VAL A 121 13.54 -9.34 10.29
C VAL A 121 12.53 -9.49 9.17
N GLU A 122 12.40 -10.67 8.55
CA GLU A 122 11.38 -10.93 7.56
C GLU A 122 9.98 -10.71 8.15
N GLN A 123 9.71 -11.26 9.34
CA GLN A 123 8.46 -11.03 10.06
C GLN A 123 8.26 -9.55 10.38
N ALA A 124 9.31 -8.87 10.88
CA ALA A 124 9.24 -7.46 11.19
C ALA A 124 8.91 -6.60 9.97
N TYR A 125 9.49 -6.96 8.82
CA TYR A 125 9.28 -6.24 7.56
C TYR A 125 7.84 -6.31 7.07
N VAL A 126 7.24 -7.48 7.08
CA VAL A 126 5.91 -7.70 6.51
C VAL A 126 4.80 -7.43 7.53
N TYR A 127 5.09 -7.57 8.82
CA TYR A 127 4.10 -7.40 9.89
C TYR A 127 3.22 -6.13 9.78
N PRO A 128 3.75 -4.94 9.40
CA PRO A 128 2.94 -3.74 9.19
C PRO A 128 2.06 -3.74 7.93
N TYR A 129 2.28 -4.69 7.02
CA TYR A 129 1.63 -4.68 5.69
C TYR A 129 0.68 -5.85 5.45
N ASP A 130 0.71 -6.85 6.34
CA ASP A 130 0.10 -8.16 6.13
C ASP A 130 -1.42 -8.19 6.40
N VAL A 131 -2.07 -7.08 6.70
CA VAL A 131 -3.48 -7.10 7.10
C VAL A 131 -4.23 -5.88 6.61
N GLU A 132 -5.46 -6.10 6.23
CA GLU A 132 -6.48 -5.07 6.23
C GLU A 132 -6.61 -4.49 7.65
N LEU A 133 -6.14 -3.25 7.81
CA LEU A 133 -6.12 -2.59 9.10
C LEU A 133 -7.49 -1.97 9.36
N ASP A 134 -8.13 -2.35 10.46
CA ASP A 134 -9.43 -1.83 10.84
C ASP A 134 -9.35 -0.46 11.54
N SER A 135 -8.14 -0.05 12.00
CA SER A 135 -7.95 1.21 12.70
C SER A 135 -6.50 1.69 12.73
N GLU A 136 -6.30 3.01 12.91
CA GLU A 136 -4.98 3.61 13.17
C GLU A 136 -4.29 3.03 14.42
N GLU A 137 -5.06 2.63 15.43
CA GLU A 137 -4.51 2.02 16.64
C GLU A 137 -3.89 0.66 16.34
N GLU A 138 -4.55 -0.15 15.51
CA GLU A 138 -4.00 -1.43 15.07
C GLU A 138 -2.74 -1.24 14.22
N LEU A 139 -2.72 -0.24 13.33
CA LEU A 139 -1.52 0.11 12.57
C LEU A 139 -0.37 0.52 13.51
N ARG A 140 -0.65 1.34 14.52
CA ARG A 140 0.34 1.76 15.52
C ARG A 140 0.91 0.56 16.30
N GLU A 141 0.05 -0.36 16.72
CA GLU A 141 0.47 -1.57 17.42
C GLU A 141 1.36 -2.45 16.55
N ARG A 142 1.00 -2.63 15.28
CA ARG A 142 1.80 -3.40 14.31
C ARG A 142 3.14 -2.77 14.00
N LEU A 143 3.19 -1.47 13.76
CA LEU A 143 4.44 -0.75 13.59
C LEU A 143 5.35 -0.86 14.83
N THR A 144 4.78 -0.76 16.02
CA THR A 144 5.50 -0.92 17.28
C THR A 144 6.01 -2.35 17.46
N SER A 145 5.20 -3.34 17.10
CA SER A 145 5.57 -4.76 17.16
C SER A 145 6.67 -5.09 16.14
N SER A 146 6.59 -4.52 14.94
CA SER A 146 7.64 -4.60 13.93
C SER A 146 8.99 -4.07 14.46
N LEU A 147 9.00 -2.89 15.10
CA LEU A 147 10.23 -2.36 15.73
C LEU A 147 10.76 -3.27 16.84
N ARG A 148 9.88 -3.90 17.63
CA ARG A 148 10.29 -4.87 18.65
C ARG A 148 11.00 -6.08 18.02
N LEU A 149 10.47 -6.60 16.91
CA LEU A 149 11.08 -7.72 16.19
C LEU A 149 12.44 -7.33 15.58
N TYR A 150 12.57 -6.15 14.97
CA TYR A 150 13.87 -5.65 14.48
C TYR A 150 14.90 -5.53 15.61
N ASN A 151 14.55 -4.90 16.72
CA ASN A 151 15.47 -4.77 17.86
C ASN A 151 15.88 -6.14 18.40
N ARG A 152 14.92 -7.07 18.55
CA ARG A 152 15.19 -8.43 18.97
C ARG A 152 16.12 -9.17 17.99
N ALA A 153 15.95 -8.97 16.68
CA ALA A 153 16.83 -9.53 15.68
C ALA A 153 18.27 -8.97 15.79
N LEU A 154 18.40 -7.66 16.01
CA LEU A 154 19.70 -7.00 16.22
C LEU A 154 20.41 -7.51 17.49
N ASP A 155 19.67 -7.68 18.58
CA ASP A 155 20.20 -8.21 19.84
C ASP A 155 20.65 -9.68 19.68
N TYR A 156 19.84 -10.49 18.98
CA TYR A 156 20.08 -11.90 18.80
C TYR A 156 21.24 -12.18 17.84
N GLY A 157 21.29 -11.51 16.69
CA GLY A 157 22.34 -11.65 15.69
C GLY A 157 23.65 -10.96 16.11
N GLY A 158 23.56 -9.81 16.77
CA GLY A 158 24.70 -9.07 17.32
C GLY A 158 25.78 -8.77 16.29
N GLN A 159 26.99 -9.22 16.55
CA GLN A 159 28.14 -9.04 15.66
C GLN A 159 28.17 -10.00 14.45
N LEU A 160 27.30 -11.01 14.44
CA LEU A 160 27.20 -11.97 13.34
C LEU A 160 26.50 -11.37 12.10
N ILE A 161 25.73 -10.30 12.28
CA ILE A 161 24.99 -9.66 11.20
C ILE A 161 25.96 -8.91 10.29
N PRO A 162 26.01 -9.21 8.98
CA PRO A 162 26.82 -8.45 8.04
C PRO A 162 26.45 -6.95 8.07
N THR A 163 27.46 -6.08 7.95
CA THR A 163 27.27 -4.62 8.09
C THR A 163 26.20 -4.10 7.13
N GLU A 164 26.25 -4.47 5.85
CA GLU A 164 25.30 -4.02 4.85
C GLU A 164 23.87 -4.50 5.13
N GLU A 165 23.71 -5.71 5.63
CA GLU A 165 22.42 -6.26 6.03
C GLU A 165 21.85 -5.48 7.22
N LYS A 166 22.69 -5.19 8.23
CA LYS A 166 22.33 -4.37 9.39
C LYS A 166 21.91 -2.96 8.99
N LEU A 167 22.60 -2.32 8.06
CA LEU A 167 22.26 -0.99 7.54
C LEU A 167 20.94 -0.99 6.79
N SER A 168 20.64 -2.06 6.04
CA SER A 168 19.33 -2.27 5.40
C SER A 168 18.20 -2.36 6.45
N TRP A 169 18.42 -3.07 7.57
CA TRP A 169 17.46 -3.13 8.67
C TRP A 169 17.23 -1.77 9.33
N TYR A 170 18.30 -1.01 9.55
CA TYR A 170 18.21 0.35 10.07
C TYR A 170 17.37 1.27 9.18
N PHE A 171 17.53 1.15 7.86
CA PHE A 171 16.70 1.87 6.91
C PHE A 171 15.20 1.55 7.08
N LYS A 172 14.85 0.26 7.17
CA LYS A 172 13.45 -0.15 7.38
C LYS A 172 12.89 0.36 8.72
N MET A 173 13.67 0.25 9.79
CA MET A 173 13.29 0.80 11.10
C MET A 173 13.07 2.32 11.05
N ALA A 174 13.88 3.04 10.29
CA ALA A 174 13.72 4.48 10.11
C ALA A 174 12.37 4.82 9.45
N ILE A 175 11.99 4.08 8.39
CA ILE A 175 10.68 4.25 7.75
C ILE A 175 9.55 4.01 8.75
N ILE A 176 9.65 2.98 9.58
CA ILE A 176 8.62 2.69 10.60
C ILE A 176 8.50 3.84 11.61
N TYR A 177 9.62 4.43 12.06
CA TYR A 177 9.56 5.60 12.94
C TYR A 177 8.90 6.81 12.27
N ILE A 178 9.14 7.04 10.98
CA ILE A 178 8.49 8.10 10.21
C ILE A 178 6.98 7.87 10.13
N ARG A 179 6.55 6.64 9.88
CA ARG A 179 5.12 6.28 9.84
C ARG A 179 4.44 6.42 11.22
N LEU A 180 5.14 6.04 12.29
CA LEU A 180 4.62 6.24 13.65
C LEU A 180 4.46 7.72 13.99
N ASP A 181 5.35 8.60 13.51
CA ASP A 181 5.19 10.04 13.65
C ASP A 181 3.94 10.55 12.93
N ASP A 182 3.65 10.04 11.72
CA ASP A 182 2.46 10.42 10.97
C ASP A 182 1.15 10.08 11.70
N ILE A 183 1.07 8.89 12.30
CA ILE A 183 -0.11 8.47 13.08
C ILE A 183 -0.30 9.33 14.34
N VAL A 184 0.78 9.67 15.01
CA VAL A 184 0.72 10.49 16.25
C VAL A 184 0.27 11.93 15.97
N LYS A 185 0.47 12.44 14.73
CA LYS A 185 -0.05 13.75 14.31
C LYS A 185 -1.56 13.90 14.47
N THR A 186 -2.29 12.82 14.27
CA THR A 186 -3.76 12.81 14.30
C THR A 186 -4.34 12.80 15.72
N LYS A 187 -3.51 12.56 16.75
CA LYS A 187 -3.91 12.51 18.14
C LYS A 187 -3.15 13.58 18.95
N GLU A 188 -3.81 14.22 19.89
CA GLU A 188 -3.25 15.24 20.80
C GLU A 188 -2.11 14.75 21.71
N ASP A 189 -1.61 13.55 21.50
CA ASP A 189 -0.53 12.92 22.27
C ASP A 189 0.83 13.50 21.92
N SER A 190 1.25 14.32 22.83
CA SER A 190 2.59 14.82 23.13
C SER A 190 3.60 14.94 21.97
N GLU A 191 3.86 16.20 21.59
CA GLU A 191 5.03 16.67 20.85
C GLU A 191 6.34 15.93 21.21
N TYR A 192 6.47 15.49 22.48
CA TYR A 192 7.60 14.69 22.96
C TYR A 192 7.69 13.29 22.30
N SER A 193 6.59 12.61 22.07
CA SER A 193 6.58 11.28 21.42
C SER A 193 6.98 11.41 19.95
N ARG A 194 6.41 12.37 19.24
CA ARG A 194 6.74 12.69 17.85
C ARG A 194 8.22 13.02 17.69
N LEU A 195 8.74 13.90 18.55
CA LEU A 195 10.13 14.28 18.56
C LEU A 195 11.07 13.08 18.79
N SER A 196 10.69 12.16 19.67
CA SER A 196 11.43 10.92 19.91
C SER A 196 11.50 10.04 18.65
N HIS A 197 10.36 9.86 17.93
CA HIS A 197 10.32 9.10 16.69
C HIS A 197 11.16 9.76 15.59
N TYR A 198 11.02 11.07 15.44
CA TYR A 198 11.81 11.86 14.50
C TYR A 198 13.32 11.67 14.71
N ASN A 199 13.80 11.85 15.94
CA ASN A 199 15.20 11.71 16.27
C ASN A 199 15.74 10.29 16.03
N LYS A 200 14.96 9.26 16.40
CA LYS A 200 15.34 7.86 16.17
C LYS A 200 15.39 7.54 14.68
N GLY A 201 14.39 7.98 13.91
CA GLY A 201 14.38 7.81 12.46
C GLY A 201 15.58 8.47 11.79
N LEU A 202 15.87 9.73 12.12
CA LEU A 202 17.01 10.46 11.56
C LEU A 202 18.36 9.83 11.93
N LYS A 203 18.51 9.34 13.17
CA LYS A 203 19.71 8.63 13.59
C LYS A 203 19.97 7.36 12.76
N LEU A 204 18.92 6.56 12.53
CA LEU A 204 19.02 5.34 11.74
C LEU A 204 19.30 5.63 10.26
N LEU A 205 18.71 6.69 9.70
CA LEU A 205 19.05 7.14 8.35
C LEU A 205 20.51 7.56 8.25
N LYS A 206 21.04 8.27 9.25
CA LYS A 206 22.47 8.61 9.32
C LYS A 206 23.36 7.36 9.24
N GLU A 207 23.07 6.35 10.05
CA GLU A 207 23.81 5.08 9.98
C GLU A 207 23.71 4.45 8.58
N THR A 208 22.52 4.48 7.95
CA THR A 208 22.31 3.93 6.61
C THR A 208 23.10 4.66 5.52
N LEU A 209 23.41 5.95 5.69
CA LEU A 209 24.24 6.69 4.74
C LEU A 209 25.68 6.15 4.63
N GLU A 210 26.14 5.38 5.62
CA GLU A 210 27.44 4.70 5.59
C GLU A 210 27.45 3.43 4.72
N SER A 211 26.29 2.98 4.20
CA SER A 211 26.19 1.82 3.33
C SER A 211 27.07 1.95 2.09
N GLU A 212 27.73 0.88 1.70
CA GLU A 212 28.47 0.80 0.43
C GLU A 212 27.52 0.62 -0.76
N LYS A 213 26.31 0.08 -0.52
CA LYS A 213 25.30 -0.11 -1.55
C LYS A 213 24.69 1.22 -1.95
N THR A 214 24.87 1.62 -3.20
CA THR A 214 24.34 2.87 -3.78
C THR A 214 22.85 2.99 -3.63
N HIS A 215 22.12 1.90 -3.83
CA HIS A 215 20.68 1.78 -3.64
C HIS A 215 20.22 2.19 -2.21
N ASN A 216 20.82 1.59 -1.17
CA ASN A 216 20.48 1.93 0.23
C ASN A 216 20.78 3.40 0.52
N LYS A 217 21.93 3.88 0.05
CA LYS A 217 22.36 5.27 0.22
C LYS A 217 21.42 6.26 -0.47
N ALA A 218 21.00 5.96 -1.71
CA ALA A 218 20.08 6.80 -2.45
C ALA A 218 18.71 6.92 -1.74
N LEU A 219 18.16 5.80 -1.30
CA LEU A 219 16.92 5.80 -0.54
C LEU A 219 17.05 6.54 0.79
N ALA A 220 18.16 6.33 1.52
CA ALA A 220 18.41 7.05 2.77
C ALA A 220 18.46 8.57 2.56
N TRP A 221 19.13 9.06 1.50
CA TRP A 221 19.14 10.48 1.15
C TRP A 221 17.74 11.03 0.85
N CYS A 222 16.92 10.26 0.13
CA CYS A 222 15.54 10.65 -0.14
C CYS A 222 14.77 10.85 1.17
N TYR A 223 14.85 9.90 2.10
CA TYR A 223 14.15 9.99 3.39
C TYR A 223 14.75 11.05 4.33
N VAL A 224 16.03 11.35 4.25
CA VAL A 224 16.60 12.52 4.92
C VAL A 224 15.95 13.82 4.41
N GLY A 225 15.76 13.94 3.10
CA GLY A 225 15.02 15.06 2.51
C GLY A 225 13.59 15.18 3.05
N ILE A 226 12.87 14.07 3.16
CA ILE A 226 11.52 14.03 3.76
C ILE A 226 11.56 14.50 5.23
N MET A 227 12.52 14.04 6.00
CA MET A 227 12.67 14.44 7.40
C MET A 227 12.97 15.94 7.52
N LEU A 228 13.73 16.51 6.60
CA LEU A 228 14.00 17.96 6.56
C LEU A 228 12.73 18.77 6.23
N GLU A 229 11.87 18.32 5.34
CA GLU A 229 10.58 18.98 5.09
C GLU A 229 9.70 19.00 6.33
N ARG A 230 9.75 17.95 7.15
CA ARG A 230 9.01 17.86 8.42
C ARG A 230 9.62 18.67 9.57
N LYS A 231 10.85 19.15 9.41
CA LYS A 231 11.56 19.88 10.44
C LYS A 231 10.78 21.10 10.98
N GLU A 232 10.08 21.80 10.10
CA GLU A 232 9.29 22.98 10.45
C GLU A 232 8.06 22.68 11.33
N GLU A 233 7.65 21.42 11.38
CA GLU A 233 6.56 20.97 12.23
C GLU A 233 6.96 20.88 13.73
N PHE A 234 8.25 20.86 14.00
CA PHE A 234 8.81 20.84 15.35
C PHE A 234 9.39 22.21 15.67
N GLY A 235 8.87 22.91 16.66
CA GLY A 235 9.26 24.27 17.04
C GLY A 235 10.74 24.43 17.42
N THR A 236 11.38 23.36 17.86
CA THR A 236 12.84 23.27 18.10
C THR A 236 13.40 22.10 17.31
N VAL A 237 14.44 22.33 16.51
CA VAL A 237 15.07 21.29 15.71
C VAL A 237 15.96 20.43 16.60
N PRO A 238 15.60 19.14 16.80
CA PRO A 238 16.29 18.29 17.75
C PRO A 238 17.65 17.80 17.27
N MET A 239 17.82 17.61 15.97
CA MET A 239 19.08 17.22 15.34
C MET A 239 19.38 18.09 14.13
N SER A 240 20.63 18.51 13.98
CA SER A 240 21.11 19.15 12.77
C SER A 240 21.40 18.11 11.70
N ILE A 241 21.13 18.44 10.43
CA ILE A 241 21.56 17.61 9.31
C ILE A 241 23.07 17.44 9.27
N HIS A 242 23.82 18.33 9.89
CA HIS A 242 25.28 18.19 10.05
C HIS A 242 25.66 16.94 10.83
N ASP A 243 24.80 16.45 11.73
CA ASP A 243 25.02 15.21 12.46
C ASP A 243 24.98 13.98 11.53
N CYS A 244 24.41 14.12 10.34
CA CYS A 244 24.48 13.11 9.26
C CYS A 244 25.76 13.22 8.41
N GLY A 245 26.69 14.13 8.73
CA GLY A 245 27.92 14.32 7.98
C GLY A 245 27.72 15.03 6.63
N TYR A 246 26.56 15.67 6.41
CA TYR A 246 26.22 16.37 5.18
C TYR A 246 25.79 17.80 5.46
N SER A 247 26.35 18.74 4.72
CA SER A 247 26.14 20.18 4.95
C SER A 247 24.92 20.77 4.24
N ALA A 248 24.30 20.04 3.32
CA ALA A 248 23.11 20.53 2.65
C ALA A 248 21.92 20.56 3.63
N SER A 249 21.35 21.73 3.80
CA SER A 249 20.24 21.96 4.72
C SER A 249 18.87 21.96 4.02
N GLU A 250 18.84 21.79 2.70
CA GLU A 250 17.63 21.89 1.90
C GLU A 250 17.15 20.50 1.43
N PRO A 251 15.85 20.18 1.56
CA PRO A 251 15.27 18.91 1.11
C PRO A 251 15.59 18.60 -0.36
N LEU A 252 15.50 19.61 -1.23
CA LEU A 252 15.79 19.46 -2.66
C LEU A 252 17.21 19.01 -2.96
N SER A 253 18.18 19.40 -2.16
CA SER A 253 19.57 18.96 -2.30
C SER A 253 19.72 17.47 -1.96
N CYS A 254 19.01 17.00 -0.94
CA CYS A 254 18.97 15.58 -0.58
C CYS A 254 18.31 14.75 -1.68
N TYR A 255 17.21 15.22 -2.23
CA TYR A 255 16.51 14.56 -3.35
C TYR A 255 17.39 14.50 -4.61
N GLY A 256 18.07 15.59 -4.94
CA GLY A 256 19.04 15.63 -6.04
C GLY A 256 20.18 14.63 -5.86
N THR A 257 20.70 14.52 -4.65
CA THR A 257 21.74 13.53 -4.30
C THR A 257 21.23 12.11 -4.45
N ALA A 258 20.00 11.81 -3.97
CA ALA A 258 19.38 10.50 -4.11
C ALA A 258 19.22 10.10 -5.59
N ILE A 259 18.71 11.00 -6.42
CA ILE A 259 18.50 10.78 -7.86
C ILE A 259 19.85 10.57 -8.57
N ASN A 260 20.85 11.40 -8.26
CA ASN A 260 22.18 11.27 -8.87
C ASN A 260 22.85 9.95 -8.53
N LEU A 261 22.72 9.47 -7.29
CA LEU A 261 23.24 8.17 -6.88
C LEU A 261 22.55 7.00 -7.59
N ALA A 262 21.29 7.16 -7.95
CA ALA A 262 20.48 6.13 -8.62
C ALA A 262 20.44 6.29 -10.15
N SER A 263 21.21 7.19 -10.75
CA SER A 263 21.06 7.63 -12.14
C SER A 263 21.12 6.52 -13.20
N ASP A 264 21.77 5.43 -12.90
CA ASP A 264 21.98 4.24 -13.74
C ASP A 264 21.27 2.97 -13.26
N ASP A 265 20.48 3.08 -12.18
CA ASP A 265 19.73 1.97 -11.58
C ASP A 265 18.22 2.19 -11.71
N ALA A 266 17.61 1.55 -12.72
CA ALA A 266 16.19 1.66 -12.99
C ALA A 266 15.32 1.21 -11.81
N PHE A 267 15.76 0.20 -11.04
CA PHE A 267 15.02 -0.30 -9.88
C PHE A 267 14.96 0.76 -8.76
N THR A 268 16.11 1.34 -8.39
CA THR A 268 16.14 2.40 -7.37
C THR A 268 15.40 3.65 -7.84
N LEU A 269 15.50 4.01 -9.13
CA LEU A 269 14.71 5.10 -9.70
C LEU A 269 13.20 4.85 -9.59
N ASN A 270 12.74 3.62 -9.81
CA ASN A 270 11.32 3.28 -9.64
C ASN A 270 10.85 3.46 -8.19
N LEU A 271 11.66 3.04 -7.22
CA LEU A 271 11.35 3.26 -5.80
C LEU A 271 11.28 4.75 -5.46
N LEU A 272 12.24 5.54 -5.93
CA LEU A 272 12.23 7.00 -5.74
C LEU A 272 11.01 7.65 -6.40
N ALA A 273 10.64 7.23 -7.61
CA ALA A 273 9.45 7.74 -8.31
C ALA A 273 8.17 7.50 -7.50
N LYS A 274 8.02 6.30 -6.91
CA LYS A 274 6.89 5.98 -6.03
C LYS A 274 6.88 6.85 -4.78
N VAL A 275 8.02 7.03 -4.13
CA VAL A 275 8.12 7.90 -2.95
C VAL A 275 7.71 9.34 -3.30
N PHE A 276 8.18 9.89 -4.43
CA PHE A 276 7.80 11.24 -4.84
C PHE A 276 6.33 11.34 -5.25
N LEU A 277 5.76 10.27 -5.81
CA LEU A 277 4.32 10.21 -6.07
C LEU A 277 3.52 10.28 -4.76
N LEU A 278 3.90 9.51 -3.74
CA LEU A 278 3.27 9.54 -2.41
C LEU A 278 3.37 10.90 -1.74
N LEU A 279 4.48 11.61 -1.94
CA LEU A 279 4.68 12.98 -1.45
C LEU A 279 3.92 14.04 -2.27
N GLY A 280 3.15 13.65 -3.29
CA GLY A 280 2.46 14.58 -4.18
C GLY A 280 3.38 15.38 -5.12
N LYS A 281 4.66 15.03 -5.20
CA LYS A 281 5.67 15.68 -6.04
C LYS A 281 5.63 15.12 -7.48
N HIS A 282 4.49 15.25 -8.15
CA HIS A 282 4.18 14.58 -9.41
C HIS A 282 5.17 14.88 -10.54
N GLU A 283 5.66 16.12 -10.66
CA GLU A 283 6.63 16.47 -11.70
C GLU A 283 7.97 15.78 -11.51
N MET A 284 8.44 15.72 -10.26
CA MET A 284 9.66 14.98 -9.93
C MET A 284 9.47 13.48 -10.18
N ALA A 285 8.36 12.90 -9.74
CA ALA A 285 8.04 11.51 -9.97
C ALA A 285 8.01 11.17 -11.48
N THR A 286 7.38 12.02 -12.30
CA THR A 286 7.37 11.85 -13.77
C THR A 286 8.78 11.91 -14.36
N GLY A 287 9.59 12.88 -13.93
CA GLY A 287 10.98 13.01 -14.37
C GLY A 287 11.81 11.76 -14.05
N ILE A 288 11.65 11.21 -12.85
CA ILE A 288 12.36 10.01 -12.42
C ILE A 288 11.87 8.76 -13.17
N CYS A 289 10.55 8.63 -13.43
CA CYS A 289 10.05 7.56 -14.29
C CYS A 289 10.66 7.61 -15.68
N ASN A 290 10.81 8.81 -16.27
CA ASN A 290 11.45 8.99 -17.57
C ASN A 290 12.93 8.58 -17.52
N MET A 291 13.65 8.92 -16.45
CA MET A 291 15.03 8.46 -16.25
C MET A 291 15.10 6.91 -16.16
N ALA A 292 14.24 6.29 -15.36
CA ALA A 292 14.18 4.83 -15.24
C ALA A 292 13.89 4.14 -16.59
N LEU A 293 13.01 4.72 -17.42
CA LEU A 293 12.69 4.22 -18.75
C LEU A 293 13.80 4.48 -19.78
N ASN A 294 14.63 5.51 -19.57
CA ASN A 294 15.81 5.71 -20.40
C ASN A 294 16.92 4.70 -20.08
N VAL A 295 17.07 4.33 -18.80
CA VAL A 295 18.02 3.28 -18.36
C VAL A 295 17.56 1.90 -18.83
N LEU A 296 16.29 1.58 -18.64
CA LEU A 296 15.71 0.28 -18.97
C LEU A 296 14.32 0.47 -19.63
N PRO A 297 14.27 0.54 -20.99
CA PRO A 297 13.02 0.79 -21.70
C PRO A 297 12.15 -0.43 -21.91
N ASP A 298 12.62 -1.64 -21.56
CA ASP A 298 11.88 -2.89 -21.73
C ASP A 298 10.70 -2.97 -20.75
N PRO A 299 9.44 -3.04 -21.22
CA PRO A 299 8.27 -3.09 -20.36
C PRO A 299 8.15 -4.42 -19.59
N GLU A 300 8.76 -5.51 -20.03
CA GLU A 300 8.77 -6.78 -19.28
C GLU A 300 9.64 -6.67 -18.03
N LEU A 301 10.78 -6.00 -18.12
CA LEU A 301 11.74 -5.84 -17.03
C LEU A 301 11.47 -4.60 -16.18
N ASN A 302 10.85 -3.56 -16.74
CA ASN A 302 10.64 -2.27 -16.08
C ASN A 302 9.17 -1.79 -16.13
N TRP A 303 8.24 -2.72 -15.96
CA TRP A 303 6.80 -2.43 -15.96
C TRP A 303 6.40 -1.39 -14.90
N GLN A 304 7.09 -1.34 -13.76
CA GLN A 304 6.80 -0.42 -12.64
C GLN A 304 6.91 1.06 -13.05
N ALA A 305 7.92 1.42 -13.86
CA ALA A 305 8.06 2.80 -14.34
C ALA A 305 6.89 3.22 -15.23
N TYR A 306 6.44 2.33 -16.10
CA TYR A 306 5.27 2.55 -16.95
C TYR A 306 3.98 2.70 -16.13
N CYS A 307 3.73 1.78 -15.16
CA CYS A 307 2.58 1.87 -14.25
C CYS A 307 2.58 3.18 -13.46
N THR A 308 3.71 3.51 -12.82
CA THR A 308 3.81 4.73 -12.01
C THR A 308 3.57 5.97 -12.85
N ARG A 309 4.15 6.05 -14.06
CA ARG A 309 3.94 7.19 -14.96
C ARG A 309 2.50 7.30 -15.47
N ALA A 310 1.88 6.16 -15.80
CA ALA A 310 0.46 6.13 -16.17
C ALA A 310 -0.42 6.62 -15.02
N LYS A 311 -0.21 6.11 -13.80
CA LYS A 311 -0.93 6.55 -12.59
C LYS A 311 -0.79 8.06 -12.35
N ILE A 312 0.42 8.60 -12.45
CA ILE A 312 0.65 10.05 -12.31
C ILE A 312 -0.18 10.84 -13.33
N ASN A 313 -0.15 10.41 -14.60
CA ASN A 313 -0.90 11.09 -15.65
C ASN A 313 -2.42 11.06 -15.42
N ILE A 314 -2.95 9.91 -14.97
CA ILE A 314 -4.37 9.79 -14.60
C ILE A 314 -4.71 10.71 -13.43
N MET A 315 -3.92 10.69 -12.35
CA MET A 315 -4.15 11.53 -11.16
C MET A 315 -4.09 13.02 -11.49
N LEU A 316 -3.12 13.43 -12.30
CA LEU A 316 -3.00 14.83 -12.73
C LEU A 316 -4.21 15.28 -13.58
N TYR A 317 -4.68 14.42 -14.49
CA TYR A 317 -5.88 14.70 -15.28
C TYR A 317 -7.11 14.83 -14.39
N ILE A 318 -7.32 13.90 -13.44
CA ILE A 318 -8.45 13.95 -12.50
C ILE A 318 -8.40 15.23 -11.66
N ARG A 319 -7.24 15.59 -11.12
CA ARG A 319 -7.05 16.80 -10.34
C ARG A 319 -7.40 18.05 -11.14
N ASP A 320 -6.95 18.13 -12.39
CA ASP A 320 -7.20 19.28 -13.25
C ASP A 320 -8.69 19.32 -13.67
N LEU A 321 -9.33 18.15 -13.86
CA LEU A 321 -10.78 18.04 -14.10
C LEU A 321 -11.60 18.54 -12.90
N GLU A 322 -11.22 18.19 -11.68
CA GLU A 322 -11.90 18.66 -10.48
C GLU A 322 -11.76 20.19 -10.30
N LYS A 323 -10.58 20.72 -10.56
CA LYS A 323 -10.39 22.19 -10.57
C LYS A 323 -11.27 22.88 -11.60
N ALA A 324 -11.36 22.34 -12.82
CA ALA A 324 -12.22 22.88 -13.88
C ALA A 324 -13.70 22.84 -13.48
N LYS A 325 -14.18 21.77 -12.84
CA LYS A 325 -15.55 21.68 -12.31
C LYS A 325 -15.86 22.77 -11.28
N HIS A 326 -14.87 23.20 -10.51
CA HIS A 326 -15.00 24.27 -9.52
C HIS A 326 -14.74 25.67 -10.11
N GLY A 327 -14.56 25.79 -11.42
CA GLY A 327 -14.31 27.06 -12.09
C GLY A 327 -12.91 27.66 -11.81
N GLN A 328 -11.98 26.81 -11.36
CA GLN A 328 -10.61 27.20 -10.96
C GLN A 328 -9.70 26.88 -12.09
N ASP A 329 -9.42 27.04 -13.10
CA ASP A 329 -8.49 26.68 -14.16
C ASP A 329 -9.13 26.14 -15.46
N GLY A 330 -8.28 26.07 -16.48
CA GLY A 330 -8.67 25.73 -17.82
C GLY A 330 -9.05 24.27 -18.04
N ILE A 331 -9.22 23.91 -19.29
CA ILE A 331 -9.58 22.55 -19.72
C ILE A 331 -8.46 21.57 -19.35
N PRO A 332 -8.75 20.40 -18.75
CA PRO A 332 -7.76 19.37 -18.45
C PRO A 332 -7.00 18.93 -19.70
N ASP A 333 -5.71 18.64 -19.54
CA ASP A 333 -4.86 18.19 -20.65
C ASP A 333 -5.15 16.71 -21.02
N ARG A 334 -5.91 16.52 -22.10
CA ARG A 334 -6.25 15.20 -22.67
C ARG A 334 -5.01 14.37 -23.06
N HIS A 335 -3.89 15.03 -23.36
CA HIS A 335 -2.66 14.33 -23.71
C HIS A 335 -2.20 13.39 -22.59
N ARG A 336 -2.43 13.74 -21.33
CA ARG A 336 -2.13 12.91 -20.17
C ARG A 336 -2.82 11.53 -20.22
N LEU A 337 -4.11 11.49 -20.60
CA LEU A 337 -4.84 10.23 -20.77
C LEU A 337 -4.28 9.40 -21.94
N THR A 338 -3.87 10.07 -23.01
CA THR A 338 -3.27 9.39 -24.17
C THR A 338 -1.93 8.76 -23.83
N GLU A 339 -1.08 9.46 -23.07
CA GLU A 339 0.21 8.91 -22.60
C GLU A 339 0.00 7.79 -21.59
N ALA A 340 -0.92 7.94 -20.63
CA ALA A 340 -1.27 6.89 -19.69
C ALA A 340 -1.73 5.61 -20.43
N ARG A 341 -2.61 5.75 -21.44
CA ARG A 341 -3.03 4.62 -22.25
C ARG A 341 -1.87 3.91 -22.95
N LYS A 342 -0.97 4.68 -23.56
CA LYS A 342 0.22 4.09 -24.25
C LYS A 342 1.11 3.30 -23.29
N ASP A 343 1.29 3.76 -22.10
CA ASP A 343 2.08 3.07 -21.09
C ASP A 343 1.37 1.79 -20.63
N LEU A 344 0.08 1.87 -20.32
CA LEU A 344 -0.73 0.72 -19.90
C LEU A 344 -0.87 -0.33 -21.03
N ASP A 345 -1.01 0.08 -22.30
CA ASP A 345 -1.04 -0.85 -23.45
C ASP A 345 0.22 -1.72 -23.50
N LYS A 346 1.41 -1.14 -23.22
CA LYS A 346 2.67 -1.90 -23.18
C LYS A 346 2.69 -2.92 -22.04
N ILE A 347 2.17 -2.55 -20.88
CA ILE A 347 2.15 -3.44 -19.71
C ILE A 347 1.14 -4.56 -19.90
N LEU A 348 -0.04 -4.28 -20.47
CA LEU A 348 -1.08 -5.28 -20.69
C LEU A 348 -0.62 -6.42 -21.62
N ILE A 349 0.36 -6.16 -22.50
CA ILE A 349 0.94 -7.18 -23.37
C ILE A 349 1.84 -8.14 -22.58
N VAL A 350 2.63 -7.63 -21.65
CA VAL A 350 3.67 -8.40 -20.95
C VAL A 350 3.20 -8.92 -19.59
N ARG A 351 2.38 -8.13 -18.87
CA ARG A 351 1.93 -8.46 -17.51
C ARG A 351 0.47 -8.01 -17.28
N PRO A 352 -0.51 -8.68 -17.89
CA PRO A 352 -1.92 -8.38 -17.61
C PRO A 352 -2.24 -8.73 -16.16
N CYS A 353 -2.74 -7.76 -15.39
CA CYS A 353 -3.17 -7.97 -14.00
C CYS A 353 -4.43 -7.15 -13.72
N LEU A 354 -5.10 -7.45 -12.62
CA LEU A 354 -6.29 -6.78 -12.15
C LEU A 354 -6.15 -5.25 -12.17
N ARG A 355 -5.07 -4.75 -11.55
CA ARG A 355 -4.78 -3.32 -11.44
C ARG A 355 -4.60 -2.64 -12.79
N THR A 356 -3.82 -3.24 -13.69
CA THR A 356 -3.57 -2.66 -15.01
C THR A 356 -4.86 -2.53 -15.84
N HIS A 357 -5.76 -3.51 -15.72
CA HIS A 357 -7.07 -3.44 -16.35
C HIS A 357 -7.98 -2.39 -15.71
N LEU A 358 -7.93 -2.21 -14.39
CA LEU A 358 -8.66 -1.17 -13.69
C LEU A 358 -8.19 0.23 -14.09
N GLU A 359 -6.87 0.47 -14.09
CA GLU A 359 -6.28 1.75 -14.52
C GLU A 359 -6.59 2.04 -16.00
N MET A 360 -6.54 1.03 -16.87
CA MET A 360 -6.96 1.18 -18.27
C MET A 360 -8.44 1.54 -18.40
N ALA A 361 -9.30 0.93 -17.60
CA ALA A 361 -10.73 1.26 -17.56
C ALA A 361 -10.96 2.70 -17.10
N GLN A 362 -10.21 3.18 -16.10
CA GLN A 362 -10.25 4.59 -15.67
C GLN A 362 -9.84 5.53 -16.80
N VAL A 363 -8.77 5.24 -17.52
CA VAL A 363 -8.34 6.04 -18.67
C VAL A 363 -9.45 6.13 -19.71
N TYR A 364 -10.03 5.02 -20.12
CA TYR A 364 -11.10 5.01 -21.11
C TYR A 364 -12.38 5.69 -20.60
N TYR A 365 -12.73 5.54 -19.33
CA TYR A 365 -13.84 6.27 -18.72
C TYR A 365 -13.65 7.78 -18.82
N TYR A 366 -12.47 8.28 -18.42
CA TYR A 366 -12.18 9.70 -18.49
C TYR A 366 -12.07 10.21 -19.93
N MET A 367 -11.59 9.41 -20.88
CA MET A 367 -11.65 9.76 -22.31
C MET A 367 -13.10 9.89 -22.78
N GLY A 368 -13.99 9.03 -22.34
CA GLY A 368 -15.42 9.10 -22.63
C GLY A 368 -16.10 10.34 -22.08
N VAL A 369 -15.75 10.72 -20.85
CA VAL A 369 -16.25 11.93 -20.18
C VAL A 369 -15.65 13.21 -20.79
N ASP A 370 -14.37 13.17 -21.17
CA ASP A 370 -13.66 14.32 -21.75
C ASP A 370 -14.31 14.80 -23.05
N ALA A 371 -14.88 13.90 -23.83
CA ALA A 371 -15.60 14.24 -25.05
C ALA A 371 -16.82 15.15 -24.80
N LEU A 372 -17.43 15.10 -23.60
CA LEU A 372 -18.52 16.03 -23.22
C LEU A 372 -18.11 17.49 -23.20
N GLN A 373 -16.83 17.77 -22.98
CA GLN A 373 -16.32 19.15 -22.94
C GLN A 373 -16.26 19.78 -24.34
N GLU A 374 -16.00 18.97 -25.36
CA GLU A 374 -15.86 19.45 -26.75
C GLU A 374 -17.15 19.36 -27.54
N SER A 375 -17.88 18.25 -27.42
CA SER A 375 -19.02 17.93 -28.31
C SER A 375 -20.37 17.85 -27.63
N LEU A 376 -20.42 17.98 -26.31
CA LEU A 376 -21.61 17.71 -25.49
C LEU A 376 -22.15 16.25 -25.62
N LEU A 377 -21.35 15.38 -26.19
CA LEU A 377 -21.67 13.95 -26.37
C LEU A 377 -20.61 13.09 -25.69
N VAL A 378 -21.04 11.98 -25.17
CA VAL A 378 -20.15 10.96 -24.60
C VAL A 378 -19.48 10.20 -25.74
N ASP A 379 -18.19 9.92 -25.63
CA ASP A 379 -17.53 8.96 -26.53
C ASP A 379 -17.91 7.54 -26.11
N GLU A 380 -18.96 6.99 -26.73
CA GLU A 380 -19.44 5.64 -26.45
C GLU A 380 -18.38 4.57 -26.74
N GLY A 381 -17.49 4.80 -27.71
CA GLY A 381 -16.38 3.89 -28.04
C GLY A 381 -15.43 3.74 -26.86
N ALA A 382 -15.05 4.88 -26.25
CA ALA A 382 -14.22 4.89 -25.06
C ALA A 382 -14.93 4.23 -23.87
N VAL A 383 -16.21 4.55 -23.63
CA VAL A 383 -16.99 3.94 -22.54
C VAL A 383 -17.12 2.41 -22.71
N ASN A 384 -17.35 1.93 -23.93
CA ASN A 384 -17.39 0.49 -24.20
C ASN A 384 -16.01 -0.16 -23.97
N SER A 385 -14.91 0.52 -24.32
CA SER A 385 -13.55 0.02 -24.04
C SER A 385 -13.28 -0.05 -22.53
N ALA A 386 -13.78 0.91 -21.74
CA ALA A 386 -13.75 0.86 -20.29
C ALA A 386 -14.48 -0.37 -19.75
N LEU A 387 -15.69 -0.64 -20.22
CA LEU A 387 -16.48 -1.81 -19.81
C LEU A 387 -15.81 -3.15 -20.18
N VAL A 388 -15.12 -3.21 -21.33
CA VAL A 388 -14.31 -4.39 -21.70
C VAL A 388 -13.14 -4.58 -20.74
N SER A 389 -12.41 -3.51 -20.43
CA SER A 389 -11.30 -3.59 -19.47
C SER A 389 -11.78 -4.01 -18.07
N LEU A 390 -12.92 -3.48 -17.60
CA LEU A 390 -13.54 -3.91 -16.34
C LEU A 390 -13.98 -5.38 -16.37
N SER A 391 -14.49 -5.85 -17.51
CA SER A 391 -14.85 -7.27 -17.65
C SER A 391 -13.62 -8.18 -17.54
N HIS A 392 -12.48 -7.76 -18.06
CA HIS A 392 -11.21 -8.49 -17.88
C HIS A 392 -10.75 -8.42 -16.42
N ALA A 393 -10.86 -7.26 -15.76
CA ALA A 393 -10.50 -7.11 -14.35
C ALA A 393 -11.35 -8.02 -13.44
N LEU A 394 -12.65 -8.16 -13.72
CA LEU A 394 -13.56 -9.03 -12.98
C LEU A 394 -13.24 -10.54 -13.13
N GLN A 395 -12.48 -10.94 -14.17
CA GLN A 395 -12.06 -12.34 -14.31
C GLN A 395 -10.93 -12.73 -13.36
N PHE A 396 -10.22 -11.73 -12.79
CA PHE A 396 -9.23 -11.99 -11.75
C PHE A 396 -9.92 -12.31 -10.44
N ARG A 397 -9.32 -13.18 -9.65
CA ARG A 397 -9.85 -13.76 -8.43
C ARG A 397 -10.38 -12.75 -7.40
N LEU A 398 -9.74 -11.58 -7.27
CA LEU A 398 -10.15 -10.51 -6.35
C LEU A 398 -11.03 -9.45 -7.01
N GLY A 399 -11.27 -9.54 -8.33
CA GLY A 399 -12.00 -8.51 -9.07
C GLY A 399 -13.40 -8.27 -8.53
N ASP A 400 -14.15 -9.34 -8.28
CA ASP A 400 -15.53 -9.24 -7.77
C ASP A 400 -15.61 -8.68 -6.33
N SER A 401 -14.53 -8.71 -5.57
CA SER A 401 -14.49 -8.22 -4.19
C SER A 401 -14.06 -6.77 -4.05
N LEU A 402 -13.68 -6.09 -5.15
CA LEU A 402 -13.23 -4.71 -5.13
C LEU A 402 -14.39 -3.72 -5.38
N PRO A 403 -14.78 -2.89 -4.38
CA PRO A 403 -15.84 -1.89 -4.54
C PRO A 403 -15.60 -0.94 -5.72
N ASP A 404 -14.35 -0.50 -5.93
CA ASP A 404 -13.97 0.46 -6.98
C ASP A 404 -14.29 -0.03 -8.39
N LEU A 405 -14.13 -1.33 -8.66
CA LEU A 405 -14.51 -1.93 -9.95
C LEU A 405 -16.01 -1.76 -10.22
N HIS A 406 -16.83 -2.04 -9.23
CA HIS A 406 -18.28 -1.91 -9.34
C HIS A 406 -18.72 -0.45 -9.44
N VAL A 407 -18.07 0.46 -8.70
CA VAL A 407 -18.31 1.92 -8.82
C VAL A 407 -17.98 2.40 -10.24
N LEU A 408 -16.82 2.05 -10.77
CA LEU A 408 -16.41 2.49 -12.11
C LEU A 408 -17.32 1.89 -13.19
N ARG A 409 -17.70 0.61 -13.05
CA ARG A 409 -18.66 -0.05 -13.94
C ARG A 409 -20.02 0.65 -13.93
N GLY A 410 -20.54 0.96 -12.75
CA GLY A 410 -21.79 1.70 -12.60
C GLY A 410 -21.71 3.09 -13.25
N ARG A 411 -20.61 3.82 -13.08
CA ARG A 411 -20.40 5.11 -13.75
C ARG A 411 -20.39 4.99 -15.27
N CYS A 412 -19.76 3.96 -15.84
CA CYS A 412 -19.79 3.71 -17.28
C CYS A 412 -21.22 3.44 -17.77
N LEU A 413 -22.02 2.65 -17.03
CA LEU A 413 -23.40 2.34 -17.37
C LEU A 413 -24.31 3.58 -17.29
N LEU A 414 -24.11 4.48 -16.31
CA LEU A 414 -24.81 5.77 -16.26
C LEU A 414 -24.54 6.62 -17.51
N LEU A 415 -23.31 6.66 -18.00
CA LEU A 415 -22.99 7.38 -19.23
C LEU A 415 -23.69 6.80 -20.46
N LYS A 416 -24.09 5.54 -20.42
CA LYS A 416 -24.86 4.87 -21.47
C LYS A 416 -26.38 4.98 -21.29
N GLY A 417 -26.85 5.60 -20.20
CA GLY A 417 -28.26 5.69 -19.87
C GLY A 417 -28.86 4.36 -19.39
N GLU A 418 -28.03 3.49 -18.80
CA GLU A 418 -28.44 2.20 -18.22
C GLU A 418 -28.55 2.32 -16.69
N GLU A 419 -29.43 3.20 -16.19
CA GLU A 419 -29.51 3.62 -14.80
C GLU A 419 -29.80 2.46 -13.83
N GLN A 420 -30.66 1.51 -14.22
CA GLN A 420 -30.99 0.35 -13.37
C GLN A 420 -29.76 -0.55 -13.19
N ASN A 421 -29.06 -0.87 -14.30
CA ASN A 421 -27.86 -1.69 -14.24
C ASN A 421 -26.74 -0.99 -13.44
N ALA A 422 -26.68 0.35 -13.55
CA ALA A 422 -25.74 1.17 -12.78
C ALA A 422 -26.07 1.11 -11.28
N ALA A 423 -27.34 1.22 -10.90
CA ALA A 423 -27.77 1.11 -9.51
C ALA A 423 -27.42 -0.25 -8.91
N ASP A 424 -27.57 -1.34 -9.67
CA ASP A 424 -27.21 -2.68 -9.23
C ASP A 424 -25.69 -2.79 -8.97
N CYS A 425 -24.84 -2.22 -9.84
CA CYS A 425 -23.41 -2.16 -9.63
C CYS A 425 -23.02 -1.35 -8.38
N PHE A 426 -23.63 -0.18 -8.18
CA PHE A 426 -23.33 0.64 -6.99
C PHE A 426 -23.82 -0.02 -5.71
N LYS A 427 -24.94 -0.74 -5.75
CA LYS A 427 -25.41 -1.53 -4.61
C LYS A 427 -24.40 -2.61 -4.25
N GLN A 428 -23.88 -3.33 -5.24
CA GLN A 428 -22.85 -4.34 -5.03
C GLN A 428 -21.60 -3.71 -4.40
N ALA A 429 -21.16 -2.52 -4.86
CA ALA A 429 -20.05 -1.81 -4.25
C ALA A 429 -20.32 -1.47 -2.77
N VAL A 430 -21.50 -0.94 -2.46
CA VAL A 430 -21.90 -0.61 -1.07
C VAL A 430 -21.92 -1.85 -0.18
N ASP A 431 -22.39 -2.99 -0.72
CA ASP A 431 -22.44 -4.24 0.04
C ASP A 431 -21.06 -4.84 0.30
N LEU A 432 -20.06 -4.49 -0.52
CA LEU A 432 -18.65 -4.87 -0.37
C LEU A 432 -17.86 -3.90 0.53
N GLU A 433 -18.35 -2.67 0.75
CA GLU A 433 -17.69 -1.73 1.65
C GLU A 433 -17.69 -2.25 3.10
N ARG A 434 -16.61 -1.97 3.81
CA ARG A 434 -16.45 -2.38 5.21
C ARG A 434 -17.42 -1.61 6.12
N PRO A 435 -17.93 -2.25 7.17
CA PRO A 435 -18.68 -1.53 8.20
C PRO A 435 -17.77 -0.47 8.86
N GLY A 436 -18.16 0.79 8.77
CA GLY A 436 -17.41 1.91 9.33
C GLY A 436 -16.49 2.64 8.34
N SER A 437 -16.50 2.28 7.05
CA SER A 437 -15.81 3.05 6.00
C SER A 437 -16.32 4.49 5.98
N THR A 438 -15.40 5.46 5.97
CA THR A 438 -15.70 6.88 5.79
C THR A 438 -15.93 7.25 4.33
N ASP A 439 -15.57 6.35 3.39
CA ASP A 439 -15.82 6.59 1.97
C ASP A 439 -17.31 6.42 1.65
N THR A 440 -17.94 7.51 1.26
CA THR A 440 -19.37 7.54 0.88
C THR A 440 -19.58 7.55 -0.64
N THR A 441 -18.53 7.30 -1.43
CA THR A 441 -18.57 7.44 -2.89
C THR A 441 -19.55 6.48 -3.54
N ALA A 442 -19.51 5.18 -3.21
CA ALA A 442 -20.41 4.18 -3.74
C ALA A 442 -21.86 4.49 -3.34
N LEU A 443 -22.08 4.87 -2.09
CA LEU A 443 -23.42 5.21 -1.58
C LEU A 443 -24.01 6.46 -2.26
N ARG A 444 -23.20 7.50 -2.49
CA ARG A 444 -23.63 8.69 -3.26
C ARG A 444 -23.98 8.34 -4.70
N CYS A 445 -23.14 7.55 -5.37
CA CYS A 445 -23.42 7.09 -6.73
C CYS A 445 -24.71 6.25 -6.80
N LEU A 446 -24.95 5.38 -5.81
CA LEU A 446 -26.17 4.59 -5.72
C LEU A 446 -27.40 5.49 -5.58
N LEU A 447 -27.37 6.48 -4.68
CA LEU A 447 -28.47 7.44 -4.51
C LEU A 447 -28.76 8.21 -5.79
N GLN A 448 -27.73 8.65 -6.51
CA GLN A 448 -27.90 9.35 -7.79
C GLN A 448 -28.54 8.45 -8.86
N ALA A 449 -28.10 7.20 -8.97
CA ALA A 449 -28.65 6.24 -9.92
C ALA A 449 -30.12 5.91 -9.60
N LEU A 450 -30.45 5.65 -8.33
CA LEU A 450 -31.81 5.40 -7.89
C LEU A 450 -32.73 6.60 -8.13
N LEU A 451 -32.24 7.83 -7.95
CA LEU A 451 -32.98 9.04 -8.26
C LEU A 451 -33.27 9.13 -9.76
N ALA A 452 -32.28 8.82 -10.61
CA ALA A 452 -32.46 8.81 -12.06
C ALA A 452 -33.50 7.78 -12.50
N VAL A 453 -33.47 6.55 -11.96
CA VAL A 453 -34.46 5.50 -12.19
C VAL A 453 -35.85 5.96 -11.76
N PHE A 454 -35.98 6.57 -10.58
CA PHE A 454 -37.27 7.09 -10.08
C PHE A 454 -37.83 8.18 -11.00
N MET A 455 -37.02 9.08 -11.48
CA MET A 455 -37.45 10.16 -12.39
C MET A 455 -37.91 9.64 -13.74
N GLN A 456 -37.37 8.52 -14.21
CA GLN A 456 -37.79 7.90 -15.49
C GLN A 456 -39.02 7.00 -15.35
N GLY A 457 -39.09 6.20 -14.27
CA GLY A 457 -40.11 5.17 -14.07
C GLY A 457 -41.44 5.67 -13.49
N GLY A 458 -41.48 6.92 -13.02
CA GLY A 458 -42.63 7.45 -12.25
C GLY A 458 -42.58 7.05 -10.77
N PRO A 459 -43.50 7.55 -9.93
CA PRO A 459 -43.43 7.40 -8.48
C PRO A 459 -43.69 5.94 -8.05
N ASP A 460 -42.64 5.20 -7.77
CA ASP A 460 -42.71 3.90 -7.11
C ASP A 460 -42.42 4.11 -5.60
N PRO A 461 -43.41 3.83 -4.72
CA PRO A 461 -43.23 3.99 -3.27
C PRO A 461 -42.09 3.13 -2.69
N SER A 462 -41.86 1.95 -3.23
CA SER A 462 -40.79 1.04 -2.75
C SER A 462 -39.39 1.64 -3.01
N LEU A 463 -39.21 2.24 -4.18
CA LEU A 463 -37.96 2.92 -4.54
C LEU A 463 -37.74 4.17 -3.67
N ALA A 464 -38.79 4.95 -3.39
CA ALA A 464 -38.71 6.11 -2.50
C ALA A 464 -38.30 5.71 -1.06
N ILE A 465 -38.82 4.59 -0.55
CA ILE A 465 -38.43 4.05 0.76
C ILE A 465 -36.95 3.67 0.76
N THR A 466 -36.50 2.93 -0.25
CA THR A 466 -35.08 2.53 -0.38
C THR A 466 -34.15 3.75 -0.43
N GLN A 467 -34.52 4.81 -1.15
CA GLN A 467 -33.75 6.06 -1.21
C GLN A 467 -33.67 6.76 0.15
N LEU A 468 -34.79 6.80 0.90
CA LEU A 468 -34.81 7.39 2.24
C LEU A 468 -33.95 6.60 3.23
N GLU A 469 -33.99 5.27 3.18
CA GLU A 469 -33.17 4.40 4.02
C GLU A 469 -31.66 4.59 3.73
N LEU A 470 -31.31 4.67 2.45
CA LEU A 470 -29.93 4.92 2.02
C LEU A 470 -29.46 6.32 2.41
N GLY A 471 -30.32 7.35 2.23
CA GLY A 471 -30.04 8.70 2.68
C GLY A 471 -29.82 8.78 4.18
N HIS A 472 -30.59 8.03 4.96
CA HIS A 472 -30.42 7.93 6.40
C HIS A 472 -29.09 7.28 6.79
N ARG A 473 -28.66 6.22 6.10
CA ARG A 473 -27.35 5.58 6.30
C ARG A 473 -26.19 6.56 6.04
N VAL A 474 -26.29 7.38 4.96
CA VAL A 474 -25.28 8.44 4.69
C VAL A 474 -25.19 9.43 5.84
N ILE A 475 -26.33 9.92 6.33
CA ILE A 475 -26.39 10.89 7.44
C ILE A 475 -25.81 10.28 8.71
N GLN A 476 -26.12 9.04 9.03
CA GLN A 476 -25.56 8.34 10.20
C GLN A 476 -24.05 8.14 10.10
N GLY A 477 -23.49 7.94 8.90
CA GLY A 477 -22.05 7.93 8.67
C GLY A 477 -21.43 9.28 9.04
N TYR A 478 -21.99 10.38 8.57
CA TYR A 478 -21.51 11.75 8.89
C TYR A 478 -21.62 12.12 10.38
N ASP A 479 -22.65 11.63 11.08
CA ASP A 479 -22.83 11.92 12.52
C ASP A 479 -21.84 11.13 13.40
N LYS A 480 -21.41 9.94 12.97
CA LYS A 480 -20.34 9.20 13.66
C LYS A 480 -19.01 9.93 13.58
N ASP A 481 -18.68 10.49 12.42
CA ASP A 481 -17.44 11.26 12.23
C ASP A 481 -17.43 12.56 13.06
N ARG A 482 -18.59 13.16 13.32
CA ARG A 482 -18.72 14.33 14.21
C ARG A 482 -18.61 14.00 15.70
N GLN A 483 -18.99 12.79 16.11
CA GLN A 483 -18.89 12.36 17.51
C GLN A 483 -17.49 11.90 17.90
N THR A 484 -16.62 11.64 16.94
CA THR A 484 -15.19 11.39 17.14
C THR A 484 -14.32 12.64 17.04
N GLY A 485 -14.91 13.80 16.69
CA GLY A 485 -14.23 15.10 16.76
C GLY A 485 -14.14 15.61 18.21
N PRO A 486 -13.17 16.48 18.55
CA PRO A 486 -12.92 16.92 19.91
C PRO A 486 -14.18 17.56 20.50
N SER A 487 -14.62 17.02 21.64
CA SER A 487 -15.66 17.63 22.47
C SER A 487 -15.18 19.00 22.95
N GLU A 488 -15.77 20.08 22.46
CA GLU A 488 -15.65 21.39 23.07
C GLU A 488 -16.16 21.30 24.51
N GLU A 489 -15.24 21.19 25.46
CA GLU A 489 -15.55 21.43 26.87
C GLU A 489 -15.93 22.90 27.03
N THR A 490 -17.23 23.13 27.11
CA THR A 490 -17.77 24.39 27.63
C THR A 490 -17.31 24.56 29.10
N THR A 491 -16.27 25.35 29.30
CA THR A 491 -15.94 25.87 30.59
C THR A 491 -17.09 26.74 31.07
N GLY A 492 -17.97 26.15 31.85
CA GLY A 492 -18.95 26.85 32.65
C GLY A 492 -18.27 27.61 33.78
N ASN A 493 -18.11 28.90 33.58
CA ASN A 493 -17.70 29.83 34.60
C ASN A 493 -18.87 30.02 35.58
N GLY A 494 -18.79 29.44 36.78
CA GLY A 494 -19.71 29.63 37.91
C GLY A 494 -19.00 30.32 39.05
N GLY A 495 -19.14 31.64 39.15
CA GLY A 495 -18.63 32.42 40.26
C GLY A 495 -19.42 32.19 41.55
N ALA A 496 -18.75 32.19 42.67
CA ALA A 496 -19.07 32.78 43.97
C ALA A 496 -17.81 32.79 44.83
#